data_ab86a0bc15a17305f651af0c0e43476b
#
_entry.id   ab86a0bc15a17305f651af0c0e43476b
#
_cell.length_a   1.000
_cell.length_b   1.000
_cell.length_c   1.000
_cell.angle_alpha   90.00
_cell.angle_beta   90.00
_cell.angle_gamma   90.00
#
_symmetry.space_group_name_H-M   'P 1'
#
loop_
_entity.id
_entity.type
_entity.pdbx_description
1 polymer ?
#
loop_
_entity_poly.entity_id
_entity_poly.type
_entity_poly.pdbx_seq_one_letter_code
_entity_poly.pdbx_strand_id
1 'polypeptide(L)'
;MASPTVPADGAAARELPPNLLDRLAGRVASDGAETATVPAPFTGKPLATVPLSTADDVRRAHERARAAQRAWAARPVRERVKPFLRLADALVARREEILDVIQLETGKARRHALEEFLDVALCSLYYARRAGKLLKPQRRQGMMPGVTRVQELRHPKGVVALIAPWNYPFALGASDIAPAIMAGNAVVHKPDTQTCLSSLWVLDLLIELGLPEDVWQIVVGDPAQIGDPLIGEADYVSFTGSTRGGTAIAEKVAPRLIGYSLELGGKNPMIVRADADVERTARGALRACFTNAGQLCISIERMYVHEDVYDRFVPRLAELVQGMKLGTGLDFDAEMGSLTYERQLKAVTAHVDQAVEAGATVLAGGKARPDVGPLFYEPTLLTDVTTDMDLCANETFGPVVSIYKYRDEDEVVDRANDTPYGLNASIWTKDVAAGRRLAARVQAGTVNINDGYGAAYASYDSPMGGMKQSGVGRRHGAEGMLKFTEVQTIASQHFMDLEPPGNVGYDTFAGFMANGIKLMKKFRIK
;
A
#
# COMPACT_ATOMS: atom_id res chain seq x y z
N MET A 1 -12.62 28.32 -15.54
CA MET A 1 -14.00 27.76 -15.52
C MET A 1 -14.04 26.65 -14.49
N ALA A 2 -15.14 26.46 -13.75
CA ALA A 2 -15.27 25.36 -12.80
C ALA A 2 -15.37 24.01 -13.55
N SER A 3 -14.84 22.93 -12.96
CA SER A 3 -14.92 21.58 -13.52
C SER A 3 -16.39 21.17 -13.74
N PRO A 4 -16.71 20.50 -14.85
CA PRO A 4 -18.06 20.03 -15.11
C PRO A 4 -18.51 18.99 -14.08
N THR A 5 -19.81 18.96 -13.77
CA THR A 5 -20.40 18.01 -12.82
C THR A 5 -21.20 16.94 -13.56
N VAL A 6 -21.20 15.72 -13.01
CA VAL A 6 -22.15 14.68 -13.38
C VAL A 6 -23.34 14.79 -12.42
N PRO A 7 -24.61 14.80 -12.90
CA PRO A 7 -25.79 14.89 -12.06
C PRO A 7 -25.79 13.83 -10.93
N ALA A 8 -26.24 14.24 -9.75
CA ALA A 8 -26.21 13.43 -8.52
C ALA A 8 -27.27 12.30 -8.47
N ASP A 9 -27.96 12.01 -9.57
CA ASP A 9 -29.15 11.17 -9.58
C ASP A 9 -28.97 9.69 -9.18
N GLY A 10 -27.72 9.25 -8.97
CA GLY A 10 -27.45 7.84 -8.65
C GLY A 10 -27.02 7.55 -7.21
N ALA A 11 -26.07 8.30 -6.63
CA ALA A 11 -25.46 7.95 -5.34
C ALA A 11 -26.27 8.43 -4.13
N ALA A 12 -27.00 9.52 -4.26
CA ALA A 12 -27.83 10.07 -3.17
C ALA A 12 -29.04 9.18 -2.82
N ALA A 13 -29.40 8.23 -3.69
CA ALA A 13 -30.57 7.37 -3.56
C ALA A 13 -30.24 5.89 -3.25
N ARG A 14 -28.96 5.46 -3.30
CA ARG A 14 -28.59 4.06 -3.09
C ARG A 14 -28.07 3.85 -1.68
N GLU A 15 -28.86 3.17 -0.88
CA GLU A 15 -28.50 2.71 0.46
C GLU A 15 -27.97 1.27 0.36
N LEU A 16 -26.97 0.95 1.19
CA LEU A 16 -26.57 -0.45 1.37
C LEU A 16 -27.69 -1.21 2.08
N PRO A 17 -27.95 -2.48 1.71
CA PRO A 17 -29.01 -3.26 2.36
C PRO A 17 -28.79 -3.34 3.88
N PRO A 18 -29.80 -3.08 4.73
CA PRO A 18 -29.66 -3.13 6.19
C PRO A 18 -29.13 -4.47 6.70
N ASN A 19 -29.61 -5.58 6.14
CA ASN A 19 -29.12 -6.91 6.48
C ASN A 19 -27.64 -7.13 6.13
N LEU A 20 -27.10 -6.44 5.13
CA LEU A 20 -25.67 -6.44 4.87
C LEU A 20 -24.93 -5.68 5.97
N LEU A 21 -25.39 -4.48 6.32
CA LEU A 21 -24.76 -3.64 7.34
C LEU A 21 -24.74 -4.32 8.71
N ASP A 22 -25.85 -4.94 9.13
CA ASP A 22 -25.94 -5.70 10.39
C ASP A 22 -24.95 -6.87 10.41
N ARG A 23 -24.85 -7.60 9.29
CA ARG A 23 -23.91 -8.72 9.16
C ARG A 23 -22.46 -8.26 9.25
N LEU A 24 -22.12 -7.14 8.60
CA LEU A 24 -20.78 -6.57 8.64
C LEU A 24 -20.44 -6.04 10.04
N ALA A 25 -21.35 -5.33 10.69
CA ALA A 25 -21.18 -4.85 12.07
C ALA A 25 -20.91 -6.01 13.04
N GLY A 26 -21.58 -7.14 12.86
CA GLY A 26 -21.37 -8.36 13.65
C GLY A 26 -20.00 -9.02 13.45
N ARG A 27 -19.17 -8.59 12.48
CA ARG A 27 -17.81 -9.06 12.29
C ARG A 27 -16.75 -8.26 13.05
N VAL A 28 -17.15 -7.16 13.68
CA VAL A 28 -16.25 -6.40 14.56
C VAL A 28 -16.03 -7.16 15.86
N ALA A 29 -14.79 -7.34 16.26
CA ALA A 29 -14.45 -7.94 17.57
C ALA A 29 -14.69 -6.91 18.67
N SER A 30 -15.92 -6.85 19.16
CA SER A 30 -16.37 -5.94 20.21
C SER A 30 -17.51 -6.57 21.01
N ASP A 31 -17.41 -6.49 22.34
CA ASP A 31 -18.51 -6.79 23.29
C ASP A 31 -19.08 -5.49 23.87
N GLY A 32 -18.57 -4.32 23.45
CA GLY A 32 -18.96 -3.01 23.97
C GLY A 32 -20.26 -2.49 23.38
N ALA A 33 -20.89 -1.56 24.16
CA ALA A 33 -22.11 -0.87 23.73
C ALA A 33 -21.81 0.41 22.92
N GLU A 34 -20.56 0.87 22.85
CA GLU A 34 -20.18 2.07 22.11
C GLU A 34 -20.17 1.79 20.62
N THR A 35 -20.66 2.74 19.86
CA THR A 35 -20.72 2.67 18.40
C THR A 35 -20.21 3.95 17.75
N ALA A 36 -19.77 3.86 16.51
CA ALA A 36 -19.48 5.01 15.67
C ALA A 36 -20.40 5.03 14.45
N THR A 37 -20.81 6.22 14.06
CA THR A 37 -21.50 6.43 12.79
C THR A 37 -20.46 6.67 11.68
N VAL A 38 -20.52 5.89 10.62
CA VAL A 38 -19.76 6.08 9.39
C VAL A 38 -20.61 6.93 8.45
N PRO A 39 -20.23 8.19 8.12
CA PRO A 39 -20.94 8.99 7.14
C PRO A 39 -20.52 8.62 5.70
N ALA A 40 -21.42 8.82 4.75
CA ALA A 40 -21.10 8.77 3.34
C ALA A 40 -20.46 10.11 2.90
N PRO A 41 -19.19 10.14 2.43
CA PRO A 41 -18.50 11.39 2.08
C PRO A 41 -19.20 12.21 1.00
N PHE A 42 -19.89 11.57 0.07
CA PHE A 42 -20.66 12.24 -0.99
C PHE A 42 -21.78 13.13 -0.47
N THR A 43 -22.42 12.75 0.63
CA THR A 43 -23.63 13.42 1.13
C THR A 43 -23.48 13.96 2.55
N GLY A 44 -22.49 13.49 3.31
CA GLY A 44 -22.34 13.75 4.75
C GLY A 44 -23.40 13.04 5.63
N LYS A 45 -24.31 12.25 5.02
CA LYS A 45 -25.36 11.51 5.76
C LYS A 45 -24.81 10.22 6.36
N PRO A 46 -25.42 9.71 7.46
CA PRO A 46 -25.09 8.40 8.01
C PRO A 46 -25.21 7.30 6.93
N LEU A 47 -24.17 6.48 6.81
CA LEU A 47 -24.13 5.29 5.95
C LEU A 47 -24.31 4.01 6.78
N ALA A 48 -23.59 3.89 7.89
CA ALA A 48 -23.63 2.73 8.74
C ALA A 48 -23.34 3.12 10.20
N THR A 49 -23.71 2.22 11.13
CA THR A 49 -23.29 2.27 12.53
C THR A 49 -22.46 1.02 12.81
N VAL A 50 -21.27 1.18 13.37
CA VAL A 50 -20.34 0.06 13.66
C VAL A 50 -19.98 0.06 15.14
N PRO A 51 -19.87 -1.12 15.80
CA PRO A 51 -19.40 -1.23 17.16
C PRO A 51 -17.96 -0.74 17.29
N LEU A 52 -17.61 -0.15 18.44
CA LEU A 52 -16.24 0.20 18.79
C LEU A 52 -15.65 -0.85 19.73
N SER A 53 -14.42 -1.26 19.44
CA SER A 53 -13.66 -2.18 20.27
C SER A 53 -12.98 -1.44 21.42
N THR A 54 -13.00 -2.02 22.59
CA THR A 54 -12.21 -1.59 23.76
C THR A 54 -10.81 -2.19 23.76
N ALA A 55 -9.94 -1.74 24.65
CA ALA A 55 -8.63 -2.34 24.85
C ALA A 55 -8.71 -3.84 25.22
N ASP A 56 -9.74 -4.23 25.99
CA ASP A 56 -9.97 -5.62 26.38
C ASP A 56 -10.48 -6.46 25.21
N ASP A 57 -11.31 -5.90 24.33
CA ASP A 57 -11.72 -6.56 23.08
C ASP A 57 -10.51 -6.88 22.19
N VAL A 58 -9.56 -5.94 22.10
CA VAL A 58 -8.32 -6.15 21.34
C VAL A 58 -7.49 -7.28 21.92
N ARG A 59 -7.33 -7.33 23.26
CA ARG A 59 -6.61 -8.45 23.91
C ARG A 59 -7.29 -9.79 23.63
N ARG A 60 -8.64 -9.85 23.79
CA ARG A 60 -9.41 -11.05 23.47
C ARG A 60 -9.30 -11.44 21.98
N ALA A 61 -9.28 -10.47 21.07
CA ALA A 61 -9.06 -10.73 19.64
C ALA A 61 -7.68 -11.36 19.40
N HIS A 62 -6.62 -10.87 20.05
CA HIS A 62 -5.29 -11.47 19.99
C HIS A 62 -5.25 -12.90 20.58
N GLU A 63 -5.92 -13.15 21.70
CA GLU A 63 -6.00 -14.48 22.32
C GLU A 63 -6.69 -15.48 21.37
N ARG A 64 -7.84 -15.13 20.79
CA ARG A 64 -8.55 -15.96 19.79
C ARG A 64 -7.68 -16.18 18.56
N ALA A 65 -7.09 -15.13 18.01
CA ALA A 65 -6.22 -15.22 16.85
C ALA A 65 -5.01 -16.14 17.12
N ARG A 66 -4.40 -16.05 18.30
CA ARG A 66 -3.25 -16.89 18.68
C ARG A 66 -3.63 -18.37 18.84
N ALA A 67 -4.81 -18.66 19.38
CA ALA A 67 -5.33 -20.02 19.46
C ALA A 67 -5.60 -20.60 18.07
N ALA A 68 -6.27 -19.84 17.21
CA ALA A 68 -6.57 -20.24 15.82
C ALA A 68 -5.31 -20.38 14.98
N GLN A 69 -4.31 -19.51 15.15
CA GLN A 69 -3.05 -19.50 14.41
C GLN A 69 -2.32 -20.84 14.48
N ARG A 70 -2.25 -21.46 15.65
CA ARG A 70 -1.56 -22.76 15.84
C ARG A 70 -2.18 -23.85 14.97
N ALA A 71 -3.50 -23.96 14.98
CA ALA A 71 -4.23 -24.92 14.17
C ALA A 71 -4.13 -24.59 12.66
N TRP A 72 -4.15 -23.30 12.32
CA TRP A 72 -4.01 -22.84 10.95
C TRP A 72 -2.62 -23.10 10.38
N ALA A 73 -1.56 -22.79 11.13
CA ALA A 73 -0.18 -23.02 10.73
C ALA A 73 0.14 -24.50 10.49
N ALA A 74 -0.50 -25.41 11.26
CA ALA A 74 -0.35 -26.85 11.10
C ALA A 74 -0.97 -27.38 9.79
N ARG A 75 -1.87 -26.64 9.14
CA ARG A 75 -2.44 -27.04 7.85
C ARG A 75 -1.40 -26.92 6.74
N PRO A 76 -1.35 -27.87 5.80
CA PRO A 76 -0.51 -27.74 4.60
C PRO A 76 -0.80 -26.43 3.83
N VAL A 77 0.22 -25.85 3.20
CA VAL A 77 0.06 -24.60 2.41
C VAL A 77 -1.07 -24.73 1.39
N ARG A 78 -1.19 -25.89 0.72
CA ARG A 78 -2.26 -26.17 -0.25
C ARG A 78 -3.68 -26.02 0.32
N GLU A 79 -3.86 -26.20 1.62
CA GLU A 79 -5.15 -26.00 2.27
C GLU A 79 -5.37 -24.53 2.63
N ARG A 80 -4.30 -23.84 3.08
CA ARG A 80 -4.37 -22.43 3.47
C ARG A 80 -4.64 -21.49 2.30
N VAL A 81 -4.27 -21.86 1.08
CA VAL A 81 -4.52 -21.02 -0.12
C VAL A 81 -5.93 -21.20 -0.71
N LYS A 82 -6.69 -22.24 -0.33
CA LYS A 82 -8.00 -22.54 -0.94
C LYS A 82 -9.02 -21.40 -0.85
N PRO A 83 -9.23 -20.74 0.31
CA PRO A 83 -10.17 -19.62 0.39
C PRO A 83 -9.79 -18.49 -0.59
N PHE A 84 -8.51 -18.20 -0.73
CA PHE A 84 -8.00 -17.12 -1.59
C PHE A 84 -8.04 -17.46 -3.09
N LEU A 85 -7.95 -18.72 -3.46
CA LEU A 85 -8.18 -19.15 -4.85
C LEU A 85 -9.64 -18.98 -5.26
N ARG A 86 -10.59 -19.20 -4.33
CA ARG A 86 -12.01 -19.00 -4.55
C ARG A 86 -12.43 -17.52 -4.51
N LEU A 87 -11.64 -16.70 -3.82
CA LEU A 87 -11.93 -15.29 -3.62
C LEU A 87 -12.07 -14.54 -4.94
N ALA A 88 -11.23 -14.81 -5.93
CA ALA A 88 -11.28 -14.12 -7.23
C ALA A 88 -12.62 -14.32 -7.95
N ASP A 89 -13.12 -15.57 -7.98
CA ASP A 89 -14.42 -15.88 -8.61
C ASP A 89 -15.57 -15.25 -7.83
N ALA A 90 -15.51 -15.30 -6.50
CA ALA A 90 -16.53 -14.71 -5.63
C ALA A 90 -16.56 -13.18 -5.73
N LEU A 91 -15.40 -12.53 -5.85
CA LEU A 91 -15.29 -11.09 -6.10
C LEU A 91 -15.96 -10.72 -7.45
N VAL A 92 -15.67 -11.46 -8.52
CA VAL A 92 -16.30 -11.22 -9.82
C VAL A 92 -17.82 -11.35 -9.74
N ALA A 93 -18.33 -12.36 -9.02
CA ALA A 93 -19.76 -12.58 -8.85
C ALA A 93 -20.46 -11.47 -8.04
N ARG A 94 -19.76 -10.84 -7.08
CA ARG A 94 -20.29 -9.78 -6.21
C ARG A 94 -19.68 -8.40 -6.50
N ARG A 95 -19.17 -8.18 -7.74
CA ARG A 95 -18.44 -6.97 -8.12
C ARG A 95 -19.19 -5.69 -7.78
N GLU A 96 -20.46 -5.59 -8.17
CA GLU A 96 -21.23 -4.37 -7.97
C GLU A 96 -21.43 -4.04 -6.49
N GLU A 97 -21.70 -5.04 -5.66
CA GLU A 97 -21.88 -4.89 -4.21
C GLU A 97 -20.63 -4.31 -3.55
N ILE A 98 -19.44 -4.87 -3.81
CA ILE A 98 -18.20 -4.36 -3.21
C ILE A 98 -17.80 -2.99 -3.76
N LEU A 99 -18.02 -2.72 -5.06
CA LEU A 99 -17.76 -1.40 -5.63
C LEU A 99 -18.66 -0.33 -4.99
N ASP A 100 -19.93 -0.65 -4.71
CA ASP A 100 -20.84 0.25 -4.00
C ASP A 100 -20.35 0.51 -2.56
N VAL A 101 -19.97 -0.54 -1.83
CA VAL A 101 -19.43 -0.40 -0.46
C VAL A 101 -18.21 0.53 -0.45
N ILE A 102 -17.22 0.29 -1.32
CA ILE A 102 -16.00 1.11 -1.40
C ILE A 102 -16.34 2.57 -1.71
N GLN A 103 -17.20 2.80 -2.70
CA GLN A 103 -17.56 4.17 -3.09
C GLN A 103 -18.29 4.92 -1.99
N LEU A 104 -19.28 4.29 -1.36
CA LEU A 104 -20.11 4.93 -0.34
C LEU A 104 -19.33 5.26 0.93
N GLU A 105 -18.36 4.42 1.35
CA GLU A 105 -17.57 4.70 2.54
C GLU A 105 -16.38 5.64 2.31
N THR A 106 -15.86 5.73 1.06
CA THR A 106 -14.64 6.50 0.76
C THR A 106 -14.88 7.79 0.00
N GLY A 107 -15.98 7.89 -0.76
CA GLY A 107 -16.24 9.03 -1.65
C GLY A 107 -15.50 9.00 -2.99
N LYS A 108 -14.75 7.95 -3.32
CA LYS A 108 -14.02 7.86 -4.60
C LYS A 108 -14.93 7.57 -5.79
N ALA A 109 -14.48 7.94 -6.99
CA ALA A 109 -15.17 7.58 -8.22
C ALA A 109 -15.10 6.05 -8.45
N ARG A 110 -16.13 5.49 -9.13
CA ARG A 110 -16.23 4.03 -9.36
C ARG A 110 -15.02 3.43 -10.08
N ARG A 111 -14.40 4.17 -11.01
CA ARG A 111 -13.16 3.75 -11.68
C ARG A 111 -12.01 3.50 -10.72
N HIS A 112 -11.93 4.25 -9.62
CA HIS A 112 -10.90 4.10 -8.59
C HIS A 112 -11.24 3.02 -7.56
N ALA A 113 -12.53 2.77 -7.30
CA ALA A 113 -12.98 1.60 -6.56
C ALA A 113 -12.68 0.29 -7.32
N LEU A 114 -12.78 0.31 -8.65
CA LEU A 114 -12.41 -0.81 -9.51
C LEU A 114 -10.91 -1.15 -9.40
N GLU A 115 -10.02 -0.18 -9.19
CA GLU A 115 -8.59 -0.44 -8.96
C GLU A 115 -8.36 -1.28 -7.70
N GLU A 116 -9.08 -0.99 -6.61
CA GLU A 116 -9.02 -1.80 -5.39
C GLU A 116 -9.55 -3.22 -5.58
N PHE A 117 -10.67 -3.34 -6.27
CA PHE A 117 -11.24 -4.65 -6.63
C PHE A 117 -10.25 -5.51 -7.41
N LEU A 118 -9.62 -4.93 -8.43
CA LEU A 118 -8.62 -5.62 -9.24
C LEU A 118 -7.39 -6.00 -8.41
N ASP A 119 -6.93 -5.12 -7.53
CA ASP A 119 -5.78 -5.38 -6.68
C ASP A 119 -6.02 -6.58 -5.76
N VAL A 120 -7.11 -6.61 -5.02
CA VAL A 120 -7.41 -7.72 -4.09
C VAL A 120 -7.55 -9.05 -4.84
N ALA A 121 -8.23 -9.05 -5.99
CA ALA A 121 -8.41 -10.27 -6.78
C ALA A 121 -7.06 -10.81 -7.31
N LEU A 122 -6.27 -9.95 -7.93
CA LEU A 122 -5.03 -10.35 -8.61
C LEU A 122 -3.89 -10.63 -7.62
N CYS A 123 -3.75 -9.83 -6.57
CA CYS A 123 -2.77 -10.04 -5.51
C CYS A 123 -3.03 -11.36 -4.77
N SER A 124 -4.28 -11.63 -4.40
CA SER A 124 -4.66 -12.90 -3.77
C SER A 124 -4.36 -14.10 -4.66
N LEU A 125 -4.68 -14.04 -5.95
CA LEU A 125 -4.34 -15.10 -6.91
C LEU A 125 -2.84 -15.28 -7.07
N TYR A 126 -2.07 -14.19 -7.15
CA TYR A 126 -0.61 -14.25 -7.25
C TYR A 126 -0.03 -15.03 -6.07
N TYR A 127 -0.35 -14.64 -4.84
CA TYR A 127 0.18 -15.30 -3.66
C TYR A 127 -0.34 -16.73 -3.49
N ALA A 128 -1.62 -17.00 -3.76
CA ALA A 128 -2.17 -18.34 -3.66
C ALA A 128 -1.47 -19.34 -4.59
N ARG A 129 -1.06 -18.88 -5.79
CA ARG A 129 -0.30 -19.70 -6.74
C ARG A 129 1.19 -19.82 -6.40
N ARG A 130 1.76 -18.85 -5.70
CA ARG A 130 3.20 -18.78 -5.38
C ARG A 130 3.56 -19.29 -3.99
N ALA A 131 2.62 -19.30 -3.03
CA ALA A 131 2.86 -19.66 -1.63
C ALA A 131 3.59 -21.01 -1.47
N GLY A 132 3.16 -22.04 -2.21
CA GLY A 132 3.81 -23.34 -2.16
C GLY A 132 5.29 -23.31 -2.57
N LYS A 133 5.68 -22.45 -3.52
CA LYS A 133 7.08 -22.28 -3.93
C LYS A 133 7.86 -21.43 -2.93
N LEU A 134 7.25 -20.35 -2.43
CA LEU A 134 7.91 -19.39 -1.55
C LEU A 134 8.18 -19.97 -0.15
N LEU A 135 7.25 -20.78 0.36
CA LEU A 135 7.29 -21.31 1.73
C LEU A 135 7.90 -22.71 1.84
N LYS A 136 8.20 -23.38 0.70
CA LYS A 136 8.83 -24.70 0.75
C LYS A 136 10.21 -24.64 1.38
N PRO A 137 10.63 -25.67 2.12
CA PRO A 137 11.99 -25.82 2.57
C PRO A 137 12.99 -25.74 1.41
N GLN A 138 14.07 -24.95 1.59
CA GLN A 138 15.09 -24.75 0.56
C GLN A 138 16.39 -25.39 0.97
N ARG A 139 16.98 -26.19 0.07
CA ARG A 139 18.33 -26.70 0.28
C ARG A 139 19.32 -25.55 0.10
N ARG A 140 20.22 -25.42 1.08
CA ARG A 140 21.32 -24.44 1.05
C ARG A 140 22.64 -25.19 0.95
N GLN A 141 23.68 -24.49 0.48
CA GLN A 141 25.01 -25.06 0.44
C GLN A 141 25.55 -25.21 1.87
N GLY A 142 26.03 -26.42 2.20
CA GLY A 142 26.71 -26.66 3.46
C GLY A 142 28.18 -26.21 3.41
N MET A 143 28.81 -26.19 4.57
CA MET A 143 30.23 -25.82 4.74
C MET A 143 31.13 -26.71 3.87
N MET A 144 30.89 -28.00 3.85
CA MET A 144 31.59 -28.96 3.01
C MET A 144 30.63 -29.68 2.06
N PRO A 145 30.81 -29.53 0.73
CA PRO A 145 29.97 -30.22 -0.25
C PRO A 145 29.94 -31.72 -0.02
N GLY A 146 28.74 -32.31 0.00
CA GLY A 146 28.52 -33.74 0.19
C GLY A 146 28.59 -34.24 1.64
N VAL A 147 29.15 -33.48 2.55
CA VAL A 147 29.31 -33.85 3.98
C VAL A 147 28.29 -33.12 4.86
N THR A 148 28.09 -31.85 4.63
CA THR A 148 27.13 -31.04 5.39
C THR A 148 25.84 -30.86 4.58
N ARG A 149 24.71 -31.27 5.15
CA ARG A 149 23.39 -31.01 4.58
C ARG A 149 22.76 -29.82 5.30
N VAL A 150 22.40 -28.77 4.55
CA VAL A 150 21.77 -27.58 5.11
C VAL A 150 20.41 -27.34 4.47
N GLN A 151 19.43 -27.04 5.29
CA GLN A 151 18.08 -26.74 4.90
C GLN A 151 17.59 -25.47 5.58
N GLU A 152 16.98 -24.58 4.81
CA GLU A 152 16.28 -23.40 5.31
C GLU A 152 14.79 -23.71 5.40
N LEU A 153 14.21 -23.46 6.55
CA LEU A 153 12.77 -23.53 6.81
C LEU A 153 12.20 -22.12 7.00
N ARG A 154 10.91 -22.00 6.70
CA ARG A 154 10.12 -20.78 6.92
C ARG A 154 8.98 -21.08 7.89
N HIS A 155 8.97 -20.40 9.03
CA HIS A 155 7.92 -20.49 10.04
C HIS A 155 7.09 -19.23 10.07
N PRO A 156 5.76 -19.28 10.27
CA PRO A 156 4.97 -18.06 10.47
C PRO A 156 5.46 -17.33 11.73
N LYS A 157 5.37 -16.01 11.73
CA LYS A 157 5.71 -15.19 12.90
C LYS A 157 4.75 -15.40 14.06
N GLY A 158 3.48 -15.63 13.78
CA GLY A 158 2.44 -15.82 14.81
C GLY A 158 1.19 -14.99 14.55
N VAL A 159 0.93 -13.99 15.38
CA VAL A 159 -0.17 -13.04 15.21
C VAL A 159 0.38 -11.72 14.68
N VAL A 160 -0.14 -11.28 13.54
CA VAL A 160 0.24 -10.01 12.88
C VAL A 160 -0.79 -8.94 13.25
N ALA A 161 -0.34 -7.82 13.82
CA ALA A 161 -1.16 -6.62 13.86
C ALA A 161 -1.04 -5.90 12.51
N LEU A 162 -2.17 -5.73 11.83
CA LEU A 162 -2.23 -4.97 10.57
C LEU A 162 -3.07 -3.72 10.77
N ILE A 163 -2.49 -2.57 10.42
CA ILE A 163 -3.15 -1.26 10.55
C ILE A 163 -3.23 -0.67 9.14
N ALA A 164 -4.45 -0.55 8.62
CA ALA A 164 -4.73 -0.05 7.28
C ALA A 164 -5.33 1.37 7.31
N PRO A 165 -4.98 2.23 6.34
CA PRO A 165 -5.50 3.58 6.22
C PRO A 165 -6.86 3.59 5.49
N TRP A 166 -7.45 4.77 5.44
CA TRP A 166 -8.78 5.05 4.92
C TRP A 166 -8.87 5.23 3.39
N ASN A 167 -7.76 5.48 2.72
CA ASN A 167 -7.78 5.93 1.32
C ASN A 167 -7.99 4.80 0.28
N TYR A 168 -7.45 3.61 0.55
CA TYR A 168 -7.65 2.38 -0.23
C TYR A 168 -7.95 1.22 0.72
N PRO A 169 -9.09 1.29 1.43
CA PRO A 169 -9.35 0.39 2.57
C PRO A 169 -9.49 -1.07 2.16
N PHE A 170 -10.07 -1.35 1.00
CA PHE A 170 -10.24 -2.70 0.50
C PHE A 170 -8.89 -3.30 0.05
N ALA A 171 -8.13 -2.57 -0.76
CA ALA A 171 -6.83 -3.03 -1.26
C ALA A 171 -5.80 -3.15 -0.13
N LEU A 172 -5.59 -2.09 0.66
CA LEU A 172 -4.56 -2.07 1.70
C LEU A 172 -4.94 -2.93 2.92
N GLY A 173 -6.24 -3.15 3.13
CA GLY A 173 -6.73 -4.09 4.13
C GLY A 173 -6.55 -5.56 3.74
N ALA A 174 -6.90 -5.94 2.49
CA ALA A 174 -6.93 -7.34 2.10
C ALA A 174 -5.62 -7.84 1.47
N SER A 175 -4.94 -7.02 0.65
CA SER A 175 -3.77 -7.48 -0.13
C SER A 175 -2.54 -7.77 0.73
N ASP A 176 -2.37 -7.13 1.89
CA ASP A 176 -1.30 -7.47 2.85
C ASP A 176 -1.71 -8.60 3.81
N ILE A 177 -3.01 -8.75 4.10
CA ILE A 177 -3.54 -9.81 4.95
C ILE A 177 -3.46 -11.18 4.26
N ALA A 178 -3.78 -11.24 2.99
CA ALA A 178 -3.78 -12.48 2.22
C ALA A 178 -2.43 -13.24 2.31
N PRO A 179 -1.26 -12.64 1.99
CA PRO A 179 0.03 -13.32 2.13
C PRO A 179 0.38 -13.67 3.59
N ALA A 180 -0.01 -12.86 4.58
CA ALA A 180 0.22 -13.15 5.99
C ALA A 180 -0.52 -14.42 6.42
N ILE A 181 -1.81 -14.53 6.09
CA ILE A 181 -2.64 -15.72 6.40
C ILE A 181 -2.15 -16.95 5.64
N MET A 182 -1.85 -16.83 4.35
CA MET A 182 -1.32 -17.96 3.56
C MET A 182 0.03 -18.45 4.08
N ALA A 183 0.87 -17.56 4.65
CA ALA A 183 2.12 -17.93 5.30
C ALA A 183 1.90 -18.70 6.62
N GLY A 184 0.69 -18.71 7.17
CA GLY A 184 0.32 -19.46 8.37
C GLY A 184 0.18 -18.60 9.63
N ASN A 185 0.13 -17.28 9.48
CA ASN A 185 -0.17 -16.37 10.58
C ASN A 185 -1.68 -16.22 10.78
N ALA A 186 -2.06 -15.71 11.95
CA ALA A 186 -3.35 -15.05 12.15
C ALA A 186 -3.14 -13.53 12.14
N VAL A 187 -4.21 -12.77 11.94
CA VAL A 187 -4.16 -11.32 11.82
C VAL A 187 -5.20 -10.67 12.74
N VAL A 188 -4.76 -9.67 13.50
CA VAL A 188 -5.66 -8.70 14.15
C VAL A 188 -5.54 -7.40 13.35
N HIS A 189 -6.60 -7.06 12.65
CA HIS A 189 -6.64 -5.95 11.70
C HIS A 189 -7.40 -4.77 12.29
N LYS A 190 -6.77 -3.61 12.27
CA LYS A 190 -7.41 -2.33 12.55
C LYS A 190 -7.51 -1.51 11.26
N PRO A 191 -8.65 -1.55 10.55
CA PRO A 191 -8.94 -0.58 9.49
C PRO A 191 -9.17 0.81 10.09
N ASP A 192 -9.18 1.84 9.26
CA ASP A 192 -9.72 3.14 9.68
C ASP A 192 -11.23 3.02 9.95
N THR A 193 -11.72 3.68 10.99
CA THR A 193 -13.14 3.58 11.41
C THR A 193 -14.09 4.06 10.32
N GLN A 194 -13.73 5.13 9.59
CA GLN A 194 -14.54 5.69 8.50
C GLN A 194 -14.73 4.71 7.34
N THR A 195 -13.74 3.85 7.09
CA THR A 195 -13.71 3.00 5.90
C THR A 195 -13.48 1.53 6.26
N CYS A 196 -14.15 1.06 7.31
CA CYS A 196 -14.02 -0.31 7.79
C CYS A 196 -14.94 -1.31 7.06
N LEU A 197 -15.99 -0.83 6.37
CA LEU A 197 -17.00 -1.70 5.77
C LEU A 197 -16.44 -2.62 4.70
N SER A 198 -15.57 -2.15 3.83
CA SER A 198 -14.94 -2.98 2.80
C SER A 198 -14.05 -4.06 3.38
N SER A 199 -13.33 -3.77 4.49
CA SER A 199 -12.54 -4.77 5.21
C SER A 199 -13.42 -5.82 5.89
N LEU A 200 -14.52 -5.40 6.51
CA LEU A 200 -15.51 -6.31 7.10
C LEU A 200 -16.17 -7.18 6.02
N TRP A 201 -16.46 -6.60 4.85
CA TRP A 201 -17.05 -7.30 3.73
C TRP A 201 -16.17 -8.44 3.20
N VAL A 202 -14.87 -8.19 3.02
CA VAL A 202 -13.98 -9.24 2.51
C VAL A 202 -13.67 -10.30 3.57
N LEU A 203 -13.65 -9.95 4.85
CA LEU A 203 -13.57 -10.92 5.94
C LEU A 203 -14.79 -11.85 5.92
N ASP A 204 -16.00 -11.28 5.86
CA ASP A 204 -17.26 -12.03 5.80
C ASP A 204 -17.26 -13.00 4.60
N LEU A 205 -16.87 -12.52 3.42
CA LEU A 205 -16.76 -13.34 2.21
C LEU A 205 -15.72 -14.46 2.38
N LEU A 206 -14.55 -14.20 2.95
CA LEU A 206 -13.53 -15.23 3.15
C LEU A 206 -13.96 -16.31 4.14
N ILE A 207 -14.75 -15.96 5.16
CA ILE A 207 -15.36 -16.92 6.08
C ILE A 207 -16.35 -17.84 5.31
N GLU A 208 -17.22 -17.27 4.47
CA GLU A 208 -18.08 -18.05 3.57
C GLU A 208 -17.28 -19.00 2.66
N LEU A 209 -16.08 -18.59 2.24
CA LEU A 209 -15.18 -19.39 1.40
C LEU A 209 -14.33 -20.40 2.17
N GLY A 210 -14.50 -20.47 3.51
CA GLY A 210 -13.89 -21.50 4.36
C GLY A 210 -12.64 -21.06 5.12
N LEU A 211 -12.37 -19.76 5.26
CA LEU A 211 -11.41 -19.23 6.23
C LEU A 211 -12.00 -19.39 7.65
N PRO A 212 -11.28 -19.99 8.62
CA PRO A 212 -11.75 -20.02 10.00
C PRO A 212 -11.89 -18.59 10.59
N GLU A 213 -12.98 -18.32 11.30
CA GLU A 213 -13.33 -16.98 11.79
C GLU A 213 -12.21 -16.31 12.58
N ASP A 214 -11.57 -17.05 13.48
CA ASP A 214 -10.57 -16.48 14.39
C ASP A 214 -9.17 -16.28 13.77
N VAL A 215 -8.96 -16.69 12.52
CA VAL A 215 -7.69 -16.46 11.83
C VAL A 215 -7.53 -15.00 11.39
N TRP A 216 -8.64 -14.30 11.19
CA TRP A 216 -8.64 -12.86 10.91
C TRP A 216 -9.68 -12.18 11.78
N GLN A 217 -9.22 -11.38 12.74
CA GLN A 217 -10.05 -10.57 13.63
C GLN A 217 -9.99 -9.11 13.19
N ILE A 218 -11.11 -8.39 13.20
CA ILE A 218 -11.17 -6.94 12.93
C ILE A 218 -11.58 -6.22 14.22
N VAL A 219 -10.77 -5.22 14.59
CA VAL A 219 -11.06 -4.29 15.70
C VAL A 219 -11.22 -2.88 15.13
N VAL A 220 -12.24 -2.17 15.59
CA VAL A 220 -12.57 -0.81 15.14
C VAL A 220 -12.53 0.13 16.32
N GLY A 221 -11.85 1.27 16.21
CA GLY A 221 -11.78 2.24 17.32
C GLY A 221 -10.67 3.27 17.14
N ASP A 222 -10.60 4.20 18.10
CA ASP A 222 -9.57 5.23 18.12
C ASP A 222 -8.18 4.62 18.40
N PRO A 223 -7.17 4.89 17.57
CA PRO A 223 -5.79 4.47 17.82
C PRO A 223 -5.25 4.86 19.20
N ALA A 224 -5.71 5.98 19.77
CA ALA A 224 -5.30 6.40 21.11
C ALA A 224 -5.79 5.45 22.22
N GLN A 225 -6.91 4.77 22.00
CA GLN A 225 -7.52 3.85 22.98
C GLN A 225 -7.08 2.40 22.77
N ILE A 226 -7.04 1.94 21.52
CA ILE A 226 -6.82 0.52 21.20
C ILE A 226 -5.45 0.23 20.56
N GLY A 227 -4.66 1.24 20.25
CA GLY A 227 -3.38 1.07 19.54
C GLY A 227 -2.33 0.37 20.40
N ASP A 228 -2.25 0.65 21.69
CA ASP A 228 -1.26 0.04 22.58
C ASP A 228 -1.46 -1.47 22.74
N PRO A 229 -2.65 -1.99 23.08
CA PRO A 229 -2.87 -3.44 23.13
C PRO A 229 -2.74 -4.09 21.74
N LEU A 230 -3.14 -3.42 20.66
CA LEU A 230 -3.00 -3.95 19.31
C LEU A 230 -1.53 -4.24 18.95
N ILE A 231 -0.64 -3.28 19.23
CA ILE A 231 0.81 -3.41 18.95
C ILE A 231 1.47 -4.29 20.02
N GLY A 232 1.04 -4.15 21.29
CA GLY A 232 1.64 -4.81 22.45
C GLY A 232 1.52 -6.34 22.43
N GLU A 233 0.47 -6.89 21.84
CA GLU A 233 0.21 -8.34 21.80
C GLU A 233 0.68 -9.01 20.48
N ALA A 234 1.12 -8.23 19.49
CA ALA A 234 1.50 -8.75 18.18
C ALA A 234 2.90 -9.35 18.14
N ASP A 235 3.14 -10.29 17.23
CA ASP A 235 4.46 -10.86 16.90
C ASP A 235 5.10 -10.17 15.69
N TYR A 236 4.33 -9.40 14.92
CA TYR A 236 4.76 -8.57 13.80
C TYR A 236 3.76 -7.44 13.57
N VAL A 237 4.23 -6.25 13.17
CA VAL A 237 3.36 -5.12 12.84
C VAL A 237 3.50 -4.75 11.38
N SER A 238 2.37 -4.72 10.65
CA SER A 238 2.29 -4.16 9.29
C SER A 238 1.43 -2.90 9.32
N PHE A 239 2.02 -1.78 8.95
CA PHE A 239 1.36 -0.48 9.01
C PHE A 239 1.45 0.22 7.65
N THR A 240 0.33 0.76 7.21
CA THR A 240 0.26 1.73 6.11
C THR A 240 -0.40 3.00 6.62
N GLY A 241 0.25 4.15 6.44
CA GLY A 241 -0.27 5.42 6.91
C GLY A 241 0.74 6.56 6.87
N SER A 242 0.61 7.55 7.77
CA SER A 242 1.51 8.71 7.80
C SER A 242 2.90 8.37 8.36
N THR A 243 3.93 9.11 7.92
CA THR A 243 5.30 8.98 8.44
C THR A 243 5.34 9.15 9.97
N ARG A 244 4.60 10.11 10.53
CA ARG A 244 4.47 10.30 11.98
C ARG A 244 3.93 9.05 12.68
N GLY A 245 2.88 8.42 12.13
CA GLY A 245 2.32 7.19 12.67
C GLY A 245 3.30 6.03 12.60
N GLY A 246 4.02 5.89 11.48
CA GLY A 246 5.03 4.85 11.30
C GLY A 246 6.19 4.99 12.28
N THR A 247 6.68 6.21 12.52
CA THR A 247 7.74 6.48 13.51
C THR A 247 7.29 6.08 14.91
N ALA A 248 6.08 6.49 15.33
CA ALA A 248 5.54 6.13 16.63
C ALA A 248 5.38 4.60 16.82
N ILE A 249 5.01 3.88 15.76
CA ILE A 249 4.95 2.40 15.78
C ILE A 249 6.35 1.80 15.91
N ALA A 250 7.32 2.29 15.13
CA ALA A 250 8.69 1.79 15.20
C ALA A 250 9.29 1.96 16.61
N GLU A 251 9.04 3.09 17.27
CA GLU A 251 9.44 3.33 18.66
C GLU A 251 8.79 2.33 19.64
N LYS A 252 7.51 2.02 19.46
CA LYS A 252 6.77 1.09 20.32
C LYS A 252 7.20 -0.36 20.16
N VAL A 253 7.59 -0.80 18.95
CA VAL A 253 7.99 -2.18 18.70
C VAL A 253 9.46 -2.45 19.00
N ALA A 254 10.32 -1.43 18.97
CA ALA A 254 11.75 -1.55 19.17
C ALA A 254 12.15 -2.28 20.49
N PRO A 255 11.58 -1.96 21.67
CA PRO A 255 11.89 -2.66 22.91
C PRO A 255 11.51 -4.14 22.93
N ARG A 256 10.58 -4.54 22.06
CA ARG A 256 10.09 -5.92 21.97
C ARG A 256 10.89 -6.78 20.99
N LEU A 257 11.77 -6.19 20.19
CA LEU A 257 12.57 -6.84 19.15
C LEU A 257 11.75 -7.64 18.14
N ILE A 258 10.49 -7.23 17.89
CA ILE A 258 9.64 -7.81 16.85
C ILE A 258 9.85 -7.08 15.52
N GLY A 259 9.62 -7.80 14.41
CA GLY A 259 9.69 -7.20 13.08
C GLY A 259 8.49 -6.31 12.77
N TYR A 260 8.70 -5.38 11.83
CA TYR A 260 7.64 -4.53 11.30
C TYR A 260 7.88 -4.18 9.83
N SER A 261 6.81 -3.77 9.14
CA SER A 261 6.87 -3.12 7.84
C SER A 261 6.00 -1.87 7.85
N LEU A 262 6.52 -0.79 7.25
CA LEU A 262 5.90 0.52 7.21
C LEU A 262 5.82 0.96 5.75
N GLU A 263 4.61 1.23 5.28
CA GLU A 263 4.32 1.87 4.00
C GLU A 263 3.76 3.27 4.30
N LEU A 264 4.52 4.30 3.94
CA LEU A 264 4.27 5.66 4.41
C LEU A 264 4.03 6.61 3.24
N GLY A 265 3.98 7.91 3.54
CA GLY A 265 3.69 8.95 2.57
C GLY A 265 4.74 9.13 1.46
N GLY A 266 4.41 9.97 0.50
CA GLY A 266 5.27 10.31 -0.62
C GLY A 266 5.08 11.75 -1.08
N LYS A 267 6.11 12.36 -1.70
CA LYS A 267 6.05 13.62 -2.47
C LYS A 267 6.56 13.34 -3.87
N ASN A 268 5.80 12.55 -4.61
CA ASN A 268 6.26 11.85 -5.79
C ASN A 268 6.46 12.78 -6.99
N PRO A 269 7.62 12.68 -7.69
CA PRO A 269 7.89 13.46 -8.88
C PRO A 269 7.37 12.78 -10.16
N MET A 270 6.90 13.60 -11.11
CA MET A 270 6.73 13.26 -12.52
C MET A 270 7.71 14.07 -13.35
N ILE A 271 8.50 13.43 -14.20
CA ILE A 271 9.45 14.06 -15.11
C ILE A 271 8.96 13.92 -16.55
N VAL A 272 8.64 15.04 -17.18
CA VAL A 272 8.25 15.12 -18.61
C VAL A 272 9.45 15.57 -19.41
N ARG A 273 10.05 14.65 -20.21
CA ARG A 273 11.25 14.92 -21.01
C ARG A 273 10.91 15.69 -22.28
N ALA A 274 11.93 16.31 -22.88
CA ALA A 274 11.81 17.11 -24.12
C ALA A 274 11.16 16.35 -25.29
N ASP A 275 11.36 15.04 -25.38
CA ASP A 275 10.84 14.16 -26.42
C ASP A 275 9.45 13.57 -26.12
N ALA A 276 8.85 13.90 -24.96
CA ALA A 276 7.58 13.33 -24.55
C ALA A 276 6.44 13.66 -25.53
N ASP A 277 5.54 12.70 -25.72
CA ASP A 277 4.29 12.94 -26.44
C ASP A 277 3.35 13.77 -25.57
N VAL A 278 3.10 15.00 -25.96
CA VAL A 278 2.35 15.99 -25.16
C VAL A 278 0.94 15.50 -24.83
N GLU A 279 0.18 15.02 -25.81
CA GLU A 279 -1.21 14.60 -25.59
C GLU A 279 -1.32 13.34 -24.72
N ARG A 280 -0.52 12.33 -25.02
CA ARG A 280 -0.47 11.10 -24.23
C ARG A 280 -0.02 11.38 -22.79
N THR A 281 1.00 12.25 -22.62
CA THR A 281 1.52 12.59 -21.30
C THR A 281 0.50 13.38 -20.49
N ALA A 282 -0.16 14.37 -21.08
CA ALA A 282 -1.18 15.16 -20.41
C ALA A 282 -2.38 14.32 -19.95
N ARG A 283 -2.87 13.38 -20.80
CA ARG A 283 -3.92 12.43 -20.40
C ARG A 283 -3.46 11.47 -19.31
N GLY A 284 -2.23 10.98 -19.38
CA GLY A 284 -1.66 10.12 -18.35
C GLY A 284 -1.46 10.83 -17.01
N ALA A 285 -1.15 12.14 -17.05
CA ALA A 285 -1.01 12.97 -15.87
C ALA A 285 -2.32 13.10 -15.08
N LEU A 286 -3.49 13.12 -15.74
CA LEU A 286 -4.78 13.13 -15.03
C LEU A 286 -4.89 11.95 -14.07
N ARG A 287 -4.59 10.75 -14.55
CA ARG A 287 -4.61 9.55 -13.72
C ARG A 287 -3.50 9.57 -12.67
N ALA A 288 -2.29 9.96 -13.05
CA ALA A 288 -1.14 9.98 -12.15
C ALA A 288 -1.33 10.91 -10.94
N CYS A 289 -2.07 12.02 -11.12
CA CYS A 289 -2.20 13.09 -10.13
C CYS A 289 -3.55 13.08 -9.39
N PHE A 290 -4.64 12.67 -10.06
CA PHE A 290 -6.00 12.91 -9.55
C PHE A 290 -6.80 11.64 -9.26
N THR A 291 -6.22 10.46 -9.43
CA THR A 291 -6.83 9.21 -8.96
C THR A 291 -7.17 9.32 -7.48
N ASN A 292 -8.41 8.95 -7.10
CA ASN A 292 -8.93 9.07 -5.75
C ASN A 292 -8.82 10.49 -5.15
N ALA A 293 -8.99 11.52 -6.00
CA ALA A 293 -8.79 12.92 -5.63
C ALA A 293 -7.39 13.19 -5.01
N GLY A 294 -6.34 12.54 -5.55
CA GLY A 294 -4.97 12.66 -5.05
C GLY A 294 -4.70 11.97 -3.71
N GLN A 295 -5.68 11.33 -3.10
CA GLN A 295 -5.55 10.62 -1.82
C GLN A 295 -4.90 9.25 -2.01
N LEU A 296 -3.70 9.22 -2.57
CA LEU A 296 -2.96 8.04 -2.93
C LEU A 296 -1.48 8.26 -2.66
N CYS A 297 -0.86 7.45 -1.83
CA CYS A 297 0.56 7.59 -1.45
C CYS A 297 1.53 7.60 -2.64
N ILE A 298 1.14 6.99 -3.76
CA ILE A 298 1.89 6.98 -5.03
C ILE A 298 1.39 8.01 -6.05
N SER A 299 0.45 8.92 -5.67
CA SER A 299 0.01 10.04 -6.51
C SER A 299 1.15 11.01 -6.78
N ILE A 300 1.17 11.59 -7.97
CA ILE A 300 2.15 12.62 -8.33
C ILE A 300 1.70 13.95 -7.73
N GLU A 301 2.61 14.61 -7.00
CA GLU A 301 2.38 15.94 -6.43
C GLU A 301 3.37 17.00 -6.95
N ARG A 302 4.52 16.57 -7.54
CA ARG A 302 5.52 17.46 -8.14
C ARG A 302 5.74 17.08 -9.59
N MET A 303 5.53 18.00 -10.53
CA MET A 303 5.66 17.75 -11.96
C MET A 303 6.77 18.64 -12.55
N TYR A 304 7.81 18.01 -13.04
CA TYR A 304 8.94 18.67 -13.69
C TYR A 304 8.81 18.53 -15.21
N VAL A 305 8.69 19.65 -15.90
CA VAL A 305 8.45 19.71 -17.36
C VAL A 305 9.63 20.35 -18.06
N HIS A 306 10.24 19.64 -19.02
CA HIS A 306 11.35 20.19 -19.81
C HIS A 306 10.92 21.45 -20.58
N GLU A 307 11.78 22.47 -20.63
CA GLU A 307 11.46 23.78 -21.21
C GLU A 307 10.97 23.69 -22.67
N ASP A 308 11.50 22.76 -23.48
CA ASP A 308 11.13 22.60 -24.90
C ASP A 308 9.67 22.16 -25.12
N VAL A 309 9.05 21.54 -24.13
CA VAL A 309 7.66 21.07 -24.20
C VAL A 309 6.72 21.82 -23.28
N TYR A 310 7.23 22.64 -22.36
CA TYR A 310 6.49 23.32 -21.30
C TYR A 310 5.32 24.15 -21.86
N ASP A 311 5.58 25.01 -22.82
CA ASP A 311 4.59 25.96 -23.35
C ASP A 311 3.46 25.28 -24.18
N ARG A 312 3.66 24.03 -24.56
CA ARG A 312 2.65 23.18 -25.23
C ARG A 312 1.93 22.25 -24.23
N PHE A 313 2.68 21.70 -23.28
CA PHE A 313 2.20 20.69 -22.36
C PHE A 313 1.33 21.32 -21.25
N VAL A 314 1.80 22.38 -20.60
CA VAL A 314 1.12 22.96 -19.43
C VAL A 314 -0.27 23.53 -19.76
N PRO A 315 -0.46 24.31 -20.83
CA PRO A 315 -1.80 24.76 -21.21
C PRO A 315 -2.72 23.58 -21.57
N ARG A 316 -2.22 22.55 -22.25
CA ARG A 316 -3.00 21.36 -22.60
C ARG A 316 -3.43 20.57 -21.37
N LEU A 317 -2.53 20.41 -20.41
CA LEU A 317 -2.85 19.77 -19.13
C LEU A 317 -3.91 20.58 -18.36
N ALA A 318 -3.75 21.91 -18.28
CA ALA A 318 -4.73 22.76 -17.62
C ALA A 318 -6.12 22.67 -18.23
N GLU A 319 -6.24 22.64 -19.56
CA GLU A 319 -7.50 22.43 -20.29
C GLU A 319 -8.13 21.07 -19.90
N LEU A 320 -7.37 20.00 -19.89
CA LEU A 320 -7.85 18.66 -19.53
C LEU A 320 -8.29 18.59 -18.06
N VAL A 321 -7.56 19.21 -17.15
CA VAL A 321 -7.89 19.27 -15.72
C VAL A 321 -9.19 20.04 -15.49
N GLN A 322 -9.37 21.18 -16.14
CA GLN A 322 -10.61 21.96 -16.09
C GLN A 322 -11.82 21.17 -16.66
N GLY A 323 -11.56 20.28 -17.63
CA GLY A 323 -12.57 19.42 -18.23
C GLY A 323 -12.93 18.17 -17.44
N MET A 324 -12.23 17.86 -16.32
CA MET A 324 -12.49 16.67 -15.52
C MET A 324 -13.88 16.67 -14.89
N LYS A 325 -14.63 15.59 -15.07
CA LYS A 325 -16.00 15.42 -14.54
C LYS A 325 -15.95 15.01 -13.07
N LEU A 326 -16.44 15.87 -12.20
CA LEU A 326 -16.63 15.58 -10.78
C LEU A 326 -18.05 15.03 -10.55
N GLY A 327 -18.19 14.03 -9.68
CA GLY A 327 -19.52 13.50 -9.41
C GLY A 327 -19.57 12.42 -8.35
N THR A 328 -20.81 12.13 -7.93
CA THR A 328 -21.16 11.14 -6.90
C THR A 328 -21.78 9.87 -7.48
N GLY A 329 -21.84 9.72 -8.81
CA GLY A 329 -22.47 8.59 -9.48
C GLY A 329 -21.84 7.24 -9.12
N LEU A 330 -22.70 6.22 -8.95
CA LEU A 330 -22.28 4.82 -8.79
C LEU A 330 -22.10 4.13 -10.15
N ASP A 331 -21.67 4.88 -11.14
CA ASP A 331 -21.31 4.49 -12.50
C ASP A 331 -19.87 4.90 -12.84
N PHE A 332 -19.45 4.76 -14.07
CA PHE A 332 -18.11 5.10 -14.53
C PHE A 332 -17.97 6.50 -15.17
N ASP A 333 -19.02 7.34 -15.11
CA ASP A 333 -19.05 8.65 -15.77
C ASP A 333 -18.20 9.68 -15.03
N ALA A 334 -18.23 9.69 -13.69
CA ALA A 334 -17.38 10.57 -12.90
C ALA A 334 -15.90 10.19 -13.04
N GLU A 335 -15.03 11.21 -13.25
CA GLU A 335 -13.58 11.03 -13.35
C GLU A 335 -12.89 11.21 -12.01
N MET A 336 -13.48 12.00 -11.11
CA MET A 336 -12.99 12.18 -9.76
C MET A 336 -14.17 12.30 -8.78
N GLY A 337 -14.07 11.61 -7.65
CA GLY A 337 -15.00 11.68 -6.53
C GLY A 337 -14.61 12.75 -5.50
N SER A 338 -15.14 12.61 -4.28
CA SER A 338 -14.85 13.52 -3.17
C SER A 338 -13.57 13.10 -2.41
N LEU A 339 -13.12 13.97 -1.53
CA LEU A 339 -12.28 13.61 -0.40
C LEU A 339 -13.08 12.77 0.60
N THR A 340 -12.37 12.03 1.45
CA THR A 340 -13.02 11.11 2.42
C THR A 340 -13.37 11.80 3.73
N TYR A 341 -12.58 12.83 4.12
CA TYR A 341 -12.72 13.49 5.43
C TYR A 341 -12.78 15.00 5.32
N GLU A 342 -13.56 15.63 6.19
CA GLU A 342 -13.59 17.09 6.34
C GLU A 342 -12.20 17.65 6.75
N ARG A 343 -11.48 16.95 7.62
CA ARG A 343 -10.10 17.33 8.00
C ARG A 343 -9.18 17.37 6.79
N GLN A 344 -9.38 16.46 5.82
CA GLN A 344 -8.58 16.40 4.59
C GLN A 344 -8.94 17.57 3.66
N LEU A 345 -10.23 17.90 3.53
CA LEU A 345 -10.66 19.08 2.79
C LEU A 345 -10.04 20.36 3.36
N LYS A 346 -10.07 20.53 4.69
CA LYS A 346 -9.44 21.67 5.37
C LYS A 346 -7.93 21.74 5.13
N ALA A 347 -7.24 20.59 5.21
CA ALA A 347 -5.79 20.53 4.98
C ALA A 347 -5.42 20.88 3.54
N VAL A 348 -6.14 20.35 2.55
CA VAL A 348 -5.94 20.67 1.13
C VAL A 348 -6.18 22.15 0.85
N THR A 349 -7.28 22.70 1.37
CA THR A 349 -7.62 24.11 1.22
C THR A 349 -6.52 24.99 1.81
N ALA A 350 -6.08 24.71 3.04
CA ALA A 350 -5.03 25.49 3.70
C ALA A 350 -3.69 25.43 2.94
N HIS A 351 -3.30 24.29 2.39
CA HIS A 351 -2.09 24.17 1.58
C HIS A 351 -2.13 25.02 0.31
N VAL A 352 -3.28 25.04 -0.38
CA VAL A 352 -3.45 25.85 -1.59
C VAL A 352 -3.49 27.34 -1.25
N ASP A 353 -4.27 27.74 -0.24
CA ASP A 353 -4.41 29.13 0.17
C ASP A 353 -3.06 29.73 0.60
N GLN A 354 -2.29 29.02 1.44
CA GLN A 354 -0.95 29.43 1.87
C GLN A 354 0.02 29.57 0.68
N ALA A 355 -0.02 28.64 -0.28
CA ALA A 355 0.83 28.74 -1.47
C ALA A 355 0.47 29.96 -2.33
N VAL A 356 -0.83 30.23 -2.52
CA VAL A 356 -1.32 31.41 -3.27
C VAL A 356 -0.97 32.72 -2.56
N GLU A 357 -1.14 32.78 -1.24
CA GLU A 357 -0.73 33.95 -0.43
C GLU A 357 0.78 34.21 -0.51
N ALA A 358 1.59 33.14 -0.63
CA ALA A 358 3.03 33.21 -0.82
C ALA A 358 3.48 33.49 -2.27
N GLY A 359 2.54 33.58 -3.23
CA GLY A 359 2.81 33.98 -4.62
C GLY A 359 2.68 32.88 -5.66
N ALA A 360 2.22 31.69 -5.30
CA ALA A 360 1.93 30.64 -6.27
C ALA A 360 0.76 31.04 -7.20
N THR A 361 0.83 30.62 -8.46
CA THR A 361 -0.18 30.90 -9.49
C THR A 361 -1.06 29.67 -9.70
N VAL A 362 -2.39 29.83 -9.60
CA VAL A 362 -3.39 28.78 -9.89
C VAL A 362 -3.67 28.74 -11.39
N LEU A 363 -3.32 27.66 -12.07
CA LEU A 363 -3.62 27.44 -13.48
C LEU A 363 -4.98 26.78 -13.71
N ALA A 364 -5.41 25.93 -12.77
CA ALA A 364 -6.70 25.27 -12.79
C ALA A 364 -7.12 24.92 -11.35
N GLY A 365 -8.44 24.88 -11.10
CA GLY A 365 -9.01 24.48 -9.81
C GLY A 365 -8.80 25.47 -8.68
N GLY A 366 -8.42 24.98 -7.50
CA GLY A 366 -8.08 25.77 -6.32
C GLY A 366 -9.25 26.05 -5.37
N LYS A 367 -10.40 25.39 -5.53
CA LYS A 367 -11.61 25.68 -4.75
C LYS A 367 -12.36 24.44 -4.32
N ALA A 368 -12.97 24.52 -3.13
CA ALA A 368 -13.97 23.55 -2.71
C ALA A 368 -15.24 23.66 -3.61
N ARG A 369 -15.93 22.54 -3.79
CA ARG A 369 -17.12 22.43 -4.66
C ARG A 369 -18.34 21.91 -3.87
N PRO A 370 -18.88 22.72 -2.93
CA PRO A 370 -20.03 22.34 -2.12
C PRO A 370 -21.31 22.16 -2.96
N ASP A 371 -21.34 22.69 -4.19
CA ASP A 371 -22.41 22.49 -5.16
C ASP A 371 -22.46 21.06 -5.72
N VAL A 372 -21.35 20.31 -5.69
CA VAL A 372 -21.29 18.88 -6.06
C VAL A 372 -21.51 17.99 -4.84
N GLY A 373 -20.95 18.36 -3.69
CA GLY A 373 -21.07 17.67 -2.42
C GLY A 373 -20.14 18.23 -1.34
N PRO A 374 -20.34 17.85 -0.08
CA PRO A 374 -19.71 18.52 1.07
C PRO A 374 -18.19 18.41 1.11
N LEU A 375 -17.61 17.38 0.48
CA LEU A 375 -16.17 17.09 0.55
C LEU A 375 -15.48 17.14 -0.82
N PHE A 376 -16.06 17.83 -1.81
CA PHE A 376 -15.43 17.99 -3.11
C PHE A 376 -14.47 19.18 -3.14
N TYR A 377 -13.33 18.96 -3.78
CA TYR A 377 -12.33 19.97 -4.08
C TYR A 377 -11.90 19.81 -5.55
N GLU A 378 -11.67 20.93 -6.25
CA GLU A 378 -11.30 20.90 -7.67
C GLU A 378 -9.90 20.30 -7.86
N PRO A 379 -9.67 19.53 -8.95
CA PRO A 379 -8.33 19.14 -9.36
C PRO A 379 -7.54 20.42 -9.66
N THR A 380 -6.37 20.57 -9.00
CA THR A 380 -5.66 21.85 -8.89
C THR A 380 -4.26 21.74 -9.45
N LEU A 381 -3.90 22.70 -10.32
CA LEU A 381 -2.55 22.90 -10.84
C LEU A 381 -2.00 24.23 -10.39
N LEU A 382 -0.79 24.20 -9.84
CA LEU A 382 -0.07 25.40 -9.36
C LEU A 382 1.28 25.55 -10.11
N THR A 383 1.66 26.79 -10.39
CA THR A 383 3.02 27.18 -10.79
C THR A 383 3.58 28.18 -9.80
N ASP A 384 4.83 28.57 -9.99
CA ASP A 384 5.54 29.55 -9.15
C ASP A 384 5.62 29.13 -7.67
N VAL A 385 5.52 27.82 -7.41
CA VAL A 385 5.72 27.25 -6.07
C VAL A 385 7.21 27.22 -5.77
N THR A 386 7.61 27.83 -4.68
CA THR A 386 9.01 27.96 -4.24
C THR A 386 9.31 27.02 -3.07
N THR A 387 10.60 26.84 -2.76
CA THR A 387 11.05 25.88 -1.74
C THR A 387 10.72 26.26 -0.30
N ASP A 388 10.37 27.51 -0.05
CA ASP A 388 9.92 28.03 1.23
C ASP A 388 8.42 27.84 1.50
N MET A 389 7.67 27.44 0.48
CA MET A 389 6.25 27.11 0.62
C MET A 389 6.08 25.67 1.18
N ASP A 390 5.21 25.51 2.18
CA ASP A 390 4.94 24.22 2.83
C ASP A 390 4.54 23.13 1.83
N LEU A 391 3.70 23.48 0.86
CA LEU A 391 3.26 22.61 -0.22
C LEU A 391 4.40 22.05 -1.09
N CYS A 392 5.57 22.70 -1.17
CA CYS A 392 6.71 22.19 -1.92
C CYS A 392 7.32 20.94 -1.29
N ALA A 393 7.47 20.92 0.03
CA ALA A 393 8.17 19.88 0.78
C ALA A 393 7.25 18.80 1.33
N ASN A 394 6.04 19.17 1.81
CA ASN A 394 5.14 18.30 2.52
C ASN A 394 4.06 17.68 1.61
N GLU A 395 3.69 16.44 1.92
CA GLU A 395 2.62 15.72 1.24
C GLU A 395 1.27 16.42 1.46
N THR A 396 0.56 16.71 0.36
CA THR A 396 -0.78 17.31 0.40
C THR A 396 -1.87 16.25 0.57
N PHE A 397 -1.65 15.08 -0.01
CA PHE A 397 -2.61 13.96 -0.02
C PHE A 397 -4.00 14.39 -0.51
N GLY A 398 -4.02 15.18 -1.59
CA GLY A 398 -5.21 15.78 -2.19
C GLY A 398 -5.00 16.08 -3.67
N PRO A 399 -6.01 16.61 -4.37
CA PRO A 399 -5.95 16.80 -5.82
C PRO A 399 -5.17 18.06 -6.21
N VAL A 400 -3.90 18.16 -5.76
CA VAL A 400 -3.05 19.36 -5.96
C VAL A 400 -1.68 18.96 -6.49
N VAL A 401 -1.25 19.61 -7.57
CA VAL A 401 0.03 19.36 -8.22
C VAL A 401 0.77 20.65 -8.50
N SER A 402 2.05 20.68 -8.14
CA SER A 402 2.95 21.80 -8.46
C SER A 402 3.74 21.48 -9.73
N ILE A 403 3.81 22.45 -10.66
CA ILE A 403 4.50 22.30 -11.95
C ILE A 403 5.74 23.17 -11.96
N TYR A 404 6.86 22.58 -12.34
CA TYR A 404 8.17 23.21 -12.38
C TYR A 404 8.80 23.06 -13.77
N LYS A 405 9.44 24.12 -14.27
CA LYS A 405 10.25 24.06 -15.51
C LYS A 405 11.66 23.57 -15.16
N TYR A 406 12.28 22.76 -16.05
CA TYR A 406 13.68 22.36 -15.93
C TYR A 406 14.35 22.33 -17.32
N ARG A 407 15.70 22.29 -17.35
CA ARG A 407 16.50 22.32 -18.60
C ARG A 407 17.32 21.07 -18.83
N ASP A 408 17.97 20.53 -17.82
CA ASP A 408 18.83 19.38 -17.97
C ASP A 408 18.49 18.24 -17.01
N GLU A 409 19.01 17.04 -17.34
CA GLU A 409 18.67 15.83 -16.59
C GLU A 409 19.32 15.77 -15.21
N ASP A 410 20.47 16.41 -14.99
CA ASP A 410 21.13 16.42 -13.69
C ASP A 410 20.35 17.33 -12.72
N GLU A 411 19.96 18.52 -13.18
CA GLU A 411 19.08 19.43 -12.40
C GLU A 411 17.80 18.71 -11.95
N VAL A 412 17.10 18.07 -12.89
CA VAL A 412 15.80 17.47 -12.54
C VAL A 412 15.92 16.26 -11.62
N VAL A 413 17.01 15.48 -11.74
CA VAL A 413 17.29 14.37 -10.82
C VAL A 413 17.55 14.88 -9.41
N ASP A 414 18.37 15.94 -9.27
CA ASP A 414 18.67 16.52 -7.98
C ASP A 414 17.39 17.06 -7.32
N ARG A 415 16.58 17.82 -8.06
CA ARG A 415 15.29 18.34 -7.58
C ARG A 415 14.27 17.24 -7.26
N ALA A 416 14.22 16.18 -8.06
CA ALA A 416 13.33 15.04 -7.82
C ALA A 416 13.71 14.30 -6.52
N ASN A 417 15.03 14.21 -6.24
CA ASN A 417 15.58 13.54 -5.07
C ASN A 417 15.63 14.43 -3.81
N ASP A 418 15.48 15.74 -3.96
CA ASP A 418 15.47 16.70 -2.83
C ASP A 418 14.13 16.64 -2.08
N THR A 419 13.96 15.60 -1.32
CA THR A 419 12.79 15.33 -0.47
C THR A 419 13.14 14.23 0.54
N PRO A 420 12.54 14.24 1.74
CA PRO A 420 12.68 13.14 2.69
C PRO A 420 11.96 11.85 2.22
N TYR A 421 11.14 11.93 1.19
CA TYR A 421 10.35 10.82 0.66
C TYR A 421 11.04 10.12 -0.51
N GLY A 422 10.55 8.92 -0.85
CA GLY A 422 11.03 8.16 -1.99
C GLY A 422 10.14 6.94 -2.29
N LEU A 423 8.82 7.16 -2.50
CA LEU A 423 7.89 6.06 -2.72
C LEU A 423 7.72 5.73 -4.19
N ASN A 424 7.27 6.69 -5.00
CA ASN A 424 6.97 6.51 -6.42
C ASN A 424 7.58 7.65 -7.25
N ALA A 425 7.82 7.39 -8.53
CA ALA A 425 8.15 8.39 -9.54
C ALA A 425 7.60 7.97 -10.90
N SER A 426 7.45 8.96 -11.80
CA SER A 426 6.97 8.77 -13.16
C SER A 426 7.85 9.52 -14.15
N ILE A 427 8.22 8.90 -15.27
CA ILE A 427 9.04 9.53 -16.34
C ILE A 427 8.34 9.33 -17.67
N TRP A 428 8.16 10.42 -18.41
CA TRP A 428 7.47 10.42 -19.71
C TRP A 428 8.40 10.79 -20.83
N THR A 429 8.53 9.90 -21.84
CA THR A 429 9.50 10.00 -22.92
C THR A 429 9.13 9.06 -24.07
N LYS A 430 9.55 9.39 -25.30
CA LYS A 430 9.53 8.46 -26.43
C LYS A 430 10.73 7.51 -26.41
N ASP A 431 11.89 7.96 -25.89
CA ASP A 431 13.08 7.11 -25.69
C ASP A 431 13.00 6.36 -24.35
N VAL A 432 12.37 5.18 -24.35
CA VAL A 432 12.23 4.34 -23.16
C VAL A 432 13.58 3.92 -22.57
N ALA A 433 14.62 3.76 -23.40
CA ALA A 433 15.94 3.38 -22.92
C ALA A 433 16.60 4.53 -22.14
N ALA A 434 16.50 5.76 -22.64
CA ALA A 434 16.93 6.94 -21.90
C ALA A 434 16.10 7.14 -20.63
N GLY A 435 14.77 6.96 -20.69
CA GLY A 435 13.90 6.99 -19.53
C GLY A 435 14.32 6.01 -18.43
N ARG A 436 14.71 4.78 -18.81
CA ARG A 436 15.23 3.78 -17.84
C ARG A 436 16.57 4.17 -17.22
N ARG A 437 17.47 4.78 -17.99
CA ARG A 437 18.74 5.30 -17.43
C ARG A 437 18.49 6.42 -16.43
N LEU A 438 17.57 7.34 -16.75
CA LEU A 438 17.15 8.41 -15.84
C LEU A 438 16.48 7.84 -14.58
N ALA A 439 15.57 6.87 -14.74
CA ALA A 439 14.88 6.20 -13.65
C ALA A 439 15.83 5.59 -12.61
N ALA A 440 16.95 5.01 -13.05
CA ALA A 440 17.94 4.43 -12.14
C ALA A 440 18.63 5.46 -11.22
N ARG A 441 18.52 6.76 -11.52
CA ARG A 441 19.07 7.87 -10.73
C ARG A 441 18.06 8.47 -9.75
N VAL A 442 16.77 8.18 -9.92
CA VAL A 442 15.70 8.69 -9.04
C VAL A 442 15.59 7.80 -7.82
N GLN A 443 15.65 8.41 -6.64
CA GLN A 443 15.58 7.72 -5.34
C GLN A 443 14.13 7.45 -4.91
N ALA A 444 13.46 6.56 -5.65
CA ALA A 444 12.11 6.11 -5.36
C ALA A 444 12.02 4.58 -5.43
N GLY A 445 11.19 3.99 -4.60
CA GLY A 445 11.02 2.52 -4.55
C GLY A 445 10.38 1.95 -5.82
N THR A 446 9.56 2.75 -6.51
CA THR A 446 9.03 2.45 -7.85
C THR A 446 9.23 3.62 -8.79
N VAL A 447 9.63 3.35 -10.03
CA VAL A 447 9.71 4.36 -11.10
C VAL A 447 9.02 3.81 -12.35
N ASN A 448 8.00 4.51 -12.81
CA ASN A 448 7.22 4.12 -13.97
C ASN A 448 7.63 4.91 -15.21
N ILE A 449 7.71 4.25 -16.37
CA ILE A 449 7.98 4.89 -17.65
C ILE A 449 6.69 4.95 -18.46
N ASN A 450 6.27 6.16 -18.86
CA ASN A 450 5.03 6.43 -19.59
C ASN A 450 3.76 5.91 -18.88
N ASP A 451 3.80 5.88 -17.57
CA ASP A 451 2.68 5.58 -16.68
C ASP A 451 2.89 6.32 -15.35
N GLY A 452 1.84 6.62 -14.62
CA GLY A 452 1.89 7.32 -13.34
C GLY A 452 2.38 6.43 -12.20
N TYR A 453 1.78 5.24 -12.07
CA TYR A 453 2.04 4.29 -10.96
C TYR A 453 1.61 2.86 -11.28
N GLY A 454 0.66 2.67 -12.19
CA GLY A 454 -0.04 1.41 -12.37
C GLY A 454 0.86 0.28 -12.84
N ALA A 455 1.85 0.57 -13.70
CA ALA A 455 2.75 -0.42 -14.24
C ALA A 455 3.58 -1.12 -13.15
N ALA A 456 4.11 -0.37 -12.18
CA ALA A 456 4.83 -0.94 -11.05
C ALA A 456 3.88 -1.57 -10.04
N TYR A 457 2.78 -0.87 -9.68
CA TYR A 457 1.81 -1.32 -8.68
C TYR A 457 1.16 -2.66 -9.05
N ALA A 458 0.71 -2.82 -10.28
CA ALA A 458 0.08 -4.06 -10.75
C ALA A 458 1.08 -5.20 -11.07
N SER A 459 2.38 -4.98 -10.90
CA SER A 459 3.42 -5.98 -11.10
C SER A 459 3.67 -6.79 -9.84
N TYR A 460 2.73 -7.64 -9.45
CA TYR A 460 2.77 -8.38 -8.16
C TYR A 460 3.99 -9.27 -7.96
N ASP A 461 4.74 -9.63 -8.99
CA ASP A 461 6.00 -10.39 -8.88
C ASP A 461 7.21 -9.49 -8.54
N SER A 462 7.05 -8.17 -8.60
CA SER A 462 8.09 -7.19 -8.26
C SER A 462 7.85 -6.62 -6.87
N PRO A 463 8.89 -6.51 -6.01
CA PRO A 463 8.73 -5.88 -4.72
C PRO A 463 8.40 -4.39 -4.89
N MET A 464 7.48 -3.89 -4.05
CA MET A 464 7.06 -2.50 -3.97
C MET A 464 7.26 -1.99 -2.55
N GLY A 465 7.61 -0.72 -2.39
CA GLY A 465 7.74 -0.04 -1.10
C GLY A 465 8.65 1.17 -1.19
N GLY A 466 8.65 2.01 -0.16
CA GLY A 466 9.38 3.27 -0.13
C GLY A 466 10.87 3.15 0.15
N MET A 467 11.62 4.12 -0.35
CA MET A 467 12.96 4.49 0.11
C MET A 467 12.85 5.66 1.10
N LYS A 468 13.93 6.01 1.78
CA LYS A 468 14.01 7.12 2.74
C LYS A 468 12.89 7.03 3.80
N GLN A 469 12.18 8.13 4.07
CA GLN A 469 11.08 8.17 5.04
C GLN A 469 9.72 7.66 4.49
N SER A 470 9.70 7.14 3.26
CA SER A 470 8.49 6.55 2.69
C SER A 470 8.23 5.11 3.11
N GLY A 471 9.14 4.49 3.86
CA GLY A 471 8.83 3.20 4.45
C GLY A 471 10.02 2.29 4.76
N VAL A 472 9.67 1.15 5.38
CA VAL A 472 10.59 0.07 5.74
C VAL A 472 9.96 -1.26 5.35
N GLY A 473 10.73 -2.13 4.70
CA GLY A 473 10.21 -3.38 4.15
C GLY A 473 9.64 -3.21 2.74
N ARG A 474 9.01 -4.25 2.25
CA ARG A 474 8.39 -4.29 0.91
C ARG A 474 7.08 -5.07 0.94
N ARG A 475 6.16 -4.68 0.08
CA ARG A 475 5.00 -5.48 -0.32
C ARG A 475 5.24 -6.03 -1.72
N HIS A 476 4.36 -6.90 -2.21
CA HIS A 476 4.47 -7.62 -3.48
C HIS A 476 5.74 -8.49 -3.57
N GLY A 477 5.91 -9.22 -4.67
CA GLY A 477 7.01 -10.15 -4.85
C GLY A 477 7.07 -11.24 -3.76
N ALA A 478 8.22 -11.87 -3.68
CA ALA A 478 8.49 -12.83 -2.61
C ALA A 478 8.53 -12.15 -1.22
N GLU A 479 9.07 -10.94 -1.17
CA GLU A 479 9.25 -10.19 0.07
C GLU A 479 7.93 -9.87 0.76
N GLY A 480 6.85 -9.55 0.01
CA GLY A 480 5.53 -9.28 0.55
C GLY A 480 4.90 -10.45 1.33
N MET A 481 5.31 -11.70 1.03
CA MET A 481 4.90 -12.87 1.84
C MET A 481 5.96 -13.24 2.88
N LEU A 482 7.24 -13.23 2.51
CA LEU A 482 8.32 -13.73 3.36
C LEU A 482 8.58 -12.82 4.56
N LYS A 483 8.22 -11.53 4.52
CA LYS A 483 8.25 -10.62 5.68
C LYS A 483 7.44 -11.13 6.89
N PHE A 484 6.44 -11.96 6.65
CA PHE A 484 5.59 -12.59 7.67
C PHE A 484 6.11 -13.95 8.15
N THR A 485 7.37 -14.29 7.83
CA THR A 485 7.98 -15.56 8.23
C THR A 485 9.30 -15.35 8.99
N GLU A 486 9.62 -16.31 9.87
CA GLU A 486 10.94 -16.46 10.47
C GLU A 486 11.74 -17.54 9.77
N VAL A 487 13.03 -17.29 9.60
CA VAL A 487 13.96 -18.23 8.96
C VAL A 487 14.63 -19.08 10.01
N GLN A 488 14.61 -20.41 9.81
CA GLN A 488 15.39 -21.35 10.59
C GLN A 488 16.34 -22.12 9.68
N THR A 489 17.60 -22.19 10.03
CA THR A 489 18.57 -23.04 9.36
C THR A 489 18.80 -24.32 10.16
N ILE A 490 18.55 -25.48 9.50
CA ILE A 490 18.88 -26.81 10.05
C ILE A 490 20.09 -27.33 9.29
N ALA A 491 21.17 -27.63 10.00
CA ALA A 491 22.38 -28.20 9.45
C ALA A 491 22.65 -29.58 10.06
N SER A 492 22.96 -30.57 9.22
CA SER A 492 23.35 -31.92 9.64
C SER A 492 24.77 -32.19 9.14
N GLN A 493 25.64 -32.63 10.04
CA GLN A 493 26.99 -33.03 9.74
C GLN A 493 27.10 -34.57 9.85
N HIS A 494 27.65 -35.20 8.83
CA HIS A 494 27.58 -36.68 8.75
C HIS A 494 28.92 -37.36 8.97
N PHE A 495 30.06 -36.78 8.60
CA PHE A 495 31.32 -37.50 8.54
C PHE A 495 32.55 -36.78 9.08
N MET A 496 32.51 -35.48 9.32
CA MET A 496 33.70 -34.72 9.73
C MET A 496 33.28 -33.54 10.61
N ASP A 497 33.91 -33.45 11.77
CA ASP A 497 33.83 -32.28 12.64
C ASP A 497 34.87 -31.22 12.25
N LEU A 498 34.77 -30.01 12.80
CA LEU A 498 35.78 -28.97 12.67
C LEU A 498 36.99 -29.20 13.59
N GLU A 499 37.11 -30.44 14.08
CA GLU A 499 38.24 -30.89 14.90
C GLU A 499 39.07 -31.90 14.13
N PRO A 500 40.40 -31.95 14.41
CA PRO A 500 41.28 -32.94 13.80
C PRO A 500 40.86 -34.35 14.23
N PRO A 501 40.73 -35.31 13.30
CA PRO A 501 40.34 -36.67 13.64
C PRO A 501 41.46 -37.41 14.34
N GLY A 502 41.13 -38.10 15.42
CA GLY A 502 42.07 -38.96 16.15
C GLY A 502 43.30 -38.22 16.70
N ASN A 503 44.51 -38.70 16.34
CA ASN A 503 45.77 -38.13 16.82
C ASN A 503 46.38 -37.08 15.86
N VAL A 504 45.61 -36.53 14.93
CA VAL A 504 46.11 -35.49 14.02
C VAL A 504 46.25 -34.17 14.78
N GLY A 505 47.45 -33.58 14.76
CA GLY A 505 47.69 -32.27 15.39
C GLY A 505 46.96 -31.14 14.63
N TYR A 506 46.58 -30.09 15.36
CA TYR A 506 45.87 -28.93 14.81
C TYR A 506 46.61 -28.23 13.66
N ASP A 507 47.96 -28.15 13.70
CA ASP A 507 48.78 -27.57 12.63
C ASP A 507 48.63 -28.32 11.29
N THR A 508 48.67 -29.66 11.36
CA THR A 508 48.45 -30.51 10.16
C THR A 508 47.03 -30.37 9.64
N PHE A 509 46.03 -30.34 10.53
CA PHE A 509 44.64 -30.15 10.19
C PHE A 509 44.39 -28.75 9.57
N ALA A 510 44.98 -27.71 10.16
CA ALA A 510 44.91 -26.34 9.61
C ALA A 510 45.51 -26.25 8.19
N GLY A 511 46.66 -26.90 8.00
CA GLY A 511 47.30 -26.99 6.67
C GLY A 511 46.44 -27.71 5.64
N PHE A 512 45.78 -28.82 6.04
CA PHE A 512 44.83 -29.52 5.19
C PHE A 512 43.62 -28.64 4.83
N MET A 513 43.03 -27.97 5.82
CA MET A 513 41.89 -27.07 5.60
C MET A 513 42.26 -25.89 4.71
N ALA A 514 43.43 -25.26 4.90
CA ALA A 514 43.91 -24.18 4.08
C ALA A 514 44.14 -24.61 2.61
N ASN A 515 44.66 -25.81 2.38
CA ASN A 515 44.81 -26.37 1.05
C ASN A 515 43.45 -26.71 0.41
N GLY A 516 42.48 -27.19 1.20
CA GLY A 516 41.10 -27.39 0.78
C GLY A 516 40.47 -26.11 0.27
N ILE A 517 40.65 -24.97 0.96
CA ILE A 517 40.16 -23.66 0.51
C ILE A 517 40.79 -23.25 -0.84
N LYS A 518 42.10 -23.45 -1.00
CA LYS A 518 42.81 -23.18 -2.29
C LYS A 518 42.23 -24.01 -3.42
N LEU A 519 41.94 -25.29 -3.15
CA LEU A 519 41.36 -26.21 -4.11
C LEU A 519 39.92 -25.80 -4.50
N MET A 520 39.08 -25.45 -3.50
CA MET A 520 37.72 -24.95 -3.73
C MET A 520 37.74 -23.68 -4.58
N LYS A 521 38.66 -22.73 -4.29
CA LYS A 521 38.86 -21.54 -5.12
C LYS A 521 39.22 -21.88 -6.57
N LYS A 522 40.18 -22.82 -6.77
CA LYS A 522 40.64 -23.25 -8.09
C LYS A 522 39.51 -23.88 -8.93
N PHE A 523 38.68 -24.70 -8.32
CA PHE A 523 37.55 -25.38 -8.98
C PHE A 523 36.23 -24.59 -8.92
N ARG A 524 36.25 -23.33 -8.42
CA ARG A 524 35.03 -22.50 -8.25
C ARG A 524 33.92 -23.18 -7.45
N ILE A 525 34.29 -24.08 -6.54
CA ILE A 525 33.37 -24.71 -5.59
C ILE A 525 33.15 -23.70 -4.45
N LYS A 526 31.92 -23.27 -4.28
CA LYS A 526 31.55 -22.43 -3.15
C LYS A 526 30.97 -23.30 -2.05
#